data_d1a5b168b8afb2a9b0bd802c0c2dc33d
#
_entry.id   d1a5b168b8afb2a9b0bd802c0c2dc33d
#
_cell.length_a   1.000
_cell.length_b   1.000
_cell.length_c   1.000
_cell.angle_alpha   90.00
_cell.angle_beta   90.00
_cell.angle_gamma   90.00
#
_symmetry.space_group_name_H-M   'P 1'
#
loop_
_entity.id
_entity.type
_entity.pdbx_description
1 polymer ?
#
loop_
_entity_poly.entity_id
_entity_poly.type
_entity_poly.pdbx_seq_one_letter_code
_entity_poly.pdbx_strand_id
1 'polypeptide(L)'
;MKRFTFIASLLFLLIGAACTKQKSYIEKEIVFDEGFTAEQKLKLAASLIPTKQQYEWQKLELTAFIHFGINTFTGREWGDGSESPELFNPTDFNAEQWVVALKEGGFKMVILTAKHHDGFCLWPTKTTEHSVANSLWRDGGGDVVRELKNAADKHGMKFGVYLSPWDRNAPSYGDSPTYNQLFVDQLHELLSNYGEVHEVWFDGANGEGPNGKKQIYDWEAFYHVIDSLQPNAVKAIMGDDVRWVGNESGLGRETEWSVTPLRADIHDDAVDENNRLGISAIAKDLGSRKLIEQAKSIYWYPSEVDVSIRPGWFYHPEQDTQVKTLEHLVDIYYQSVGMNSVLLLNIPPDTRGLIHEVDATRLKEFGQYIKETFADNKMAETHTYWKARNGDYKEYKIKEGEIINTVLLQEDIQKGQRVEVFKVEGLIDGNWVKLAEGTTIGYKRLLRFNDVAPEKIRITLIETRFSANISEIGAYYAAPFNEAGSLIELNHIDGEWAEVLQTNPLTVDMQGKNITVKGFTYNPDNKAEMAFKYRFLLSTDGKEWTEPSENREFGNIKNNPVPQFIRFDEEQTARYFKLEVTEGTEGGTPTINPTQIGILTH
;
A
#
# COMPACT_ATOMS: atom_id res chain seq x y z
N MET A 1 36.41 68.47 -50.95
CA MET A 1 35.86 68.75 -49.62
C MET A 1 34.77 67.75 -49.34
N LYS A 2 35.03 66.73 -48.50
CA LYS A 2 34.13 65.66 -48.18
C LYS A 2 33.37 66.01 -46.92
N ARG A 3 32.02 65.96 -46.98
CA ARG A 3 31.16 66.15 -45.83
C ARG A 3 31.00 64.76 -45.11
N PHE A 4 31.38 64.72 -43.86
CA PHE A 4 31.08 63.53 -42.96
C PHE A 4 29.73 63.78 -42.27
N THR A 5 28.80 62.87 -42.49
CA THR A 5 27.52 62.87 -41.79
C THR A 5 27.60 61.83 -40.63
N PHE A 6 27.47 62.32 -39.40
CA PHE A 6 27.37 61.45 -38.19
C PHE A 6 25.93 60.92 -38.06
N ILE A 7 25.77 59.59 -38.10
CA ILE A 7 24.51 58.92 -37.75
C ILE A 7 24.68 58.46 -36.33
N ALA A 8 23.93 59.04 -35.40
CA ALA A 8 23.81 58.55 -34.03
C ALA A 8 22.80 57.41 -34.00
N SER A 9 23.28 56.17 -33.80
CA SER A 9 22.43 55.04 -33.59
C SER A 9 21.98 54.96 -32.13
N LEU A 10 20.71 55.20 -31.89
CA LEU A 10 20.06 55.06 -30.61
C LEU A 10 19.78 53.56 -30.38
N LEU A 11 20.55 52.89 -29.53
CA LEU A 11 20.35 51.48 -29.16
C LEU A 11 19.25 51.43 -28.09
N PHE A 12 18.02 51.07 -28.48
CA PHE A 12 16.96 50.73 -27.55
C PHE A 12 17.24 49.33 -26.97
N LEU A 13 17.68 49.26 -25.72
CA LEU A 13 17.69 48.04 -24.93
C LEU A 13 16.26 47.67 -24.58
N LEU A 14 15.64 46.82 -25.38
CA LEU A 14 14.45 46.09 -25.01
C LEU A 14 14.85 45.00 -23.99
N ILE A 15 14.68 45.30 -22.70
CA ILE A 15 14.67 44.30 -21.66
C ILE A 15 13.36 43.51 -21.84
N GLY A 16 13.39 42.53 -22.70
CA GLY A 16 12.35 41.51 -22.78
C GLY A 16 12.40 40.65 -21.50
N ALA A 17 11.45 40.86 -20.59
CA ALA A 17 11.19 39.91 -19.55
C ALA A 17 10.76 38.59 -20.23
N ALA A 18 11.73 37.75 -20.54
CA ALA A 18 11.45 36.38 -20.97
C ALA A 18 10.78 35.66 -19.80
N CYS A 19 9.47 35.54 -19.89
CA CYS A 19 8.71 34.62 -19.07
C CYS A 19 9.16 33.20 -19.49
N THR A 20 10.26 32.71 -18.90
CA THR A 20 10.73 31.37 -19.14
C THR A 20 9.63 30.44 -18.62
N LYS A 21 8.83 29.88 -19.55
CA LYS A 21 7.98 28.76 -19.23
C LYS A 21 8.88 27.72 -18.59
N GLN A 22 8.60 27.40 -17.32
CA GLN A 22 9.31 26.35 -16.61
C GLN A 22 9.14 25.06 -17.41
N LYS A 23 10.25 24.49 -17.87
CA LYS A 23 10.26 23.28 -18.66
C LYS A 23 9.90 22.11 -17.70
N SER A 24 8.86 21.34 -18.04
CA SER A 24 8.57 20.09 -17.33
C SER A 24 9.47 19.00 -17.88
N TYR A 25 9.97 18.14 -17.01
CA TYR A 25 10.87 17.05 -17.37
C TYR A 25 10.15 15.73 -17.21
N ILE A 26 10.07 14.96 -18.31
CA ILE A 26 9.57 13.58 -18.34
C ILE A 26 10.80 12.69 -18.50
N GLU A 27 11.52 12.51 -17.42
CA GLU A 27 12.72 11.68 -17.41
C GLU A 27 12.64 10.76 -16.17
N LYS A 28 13.12 9.52 -16.31
CA LYS A 28 13.17 8.60 -15.16
C LYS A 28 14.12 9.12 -14.08
N GLU A 29 15.20 9.79 -14.51
CA GLU A 29 16.24 10.33 -13.65
C GLU A 29 16.64 11.72 -14.10
N ILE A 30 16.90 12.60 -13.13
CA ILE A 30 17.65 13.86 -13.35
C ILE A 30 18.94 13.78 -12.56
N VAL A 31 20.07 13.66 -13.26
CA VAL A 31 21.41 13.77 -12.65
C VAL A 31 21.75 15.22 -12.45
N PHE A 32 22.23 15.58 -11.27
CA PHE A 32 22.63 16.95 -10.95
C PHE A 32 24.09 17.21 -11.33
N ASP A 33 24.34 18.32 -12.04
CA ASP A 33 25.69 18.78 -12.29
C ASP A 33 26.40 19.20 -10.97
N GLU A 34 27.71 18.98 -10.88
CA GLU A 34 28.50 19.27 -9.66
C GLU A 34 28.40 20.72 -9.18
N GLY A 35 28.11 21.67 -10.07
CA GLY A 35 27.97 23.10 -9.78
C GLY A 35 26.57 23.55 -9.38
N PHE A 36 25.56 22.68 -9.32
CA PHE A 36 24.19 23.08 -9.02
C PHE A 36 24.04 23.53 -7.57
N THR A 37 23.44 24.70 -7.39
CA THR A 37 23.02 25.19 -6.08
C THR A 37 21.82 24.40 -5.54
N ALA A 38 21.59 24.43 -4.23
CA ALA A 38 20.40 23.84 -3.60
C ALA A 38 19.09 24.31 -4.24
N GLU A 39 19.00 25.61 -4.60
CA GLU A 39 17.82 26.17 -5.26
C GLU A 39 17.63 25.61 -6.68
N GLN A 40 18.71 25.43 -7.45
CA GLN A 40 18.64 24.81 -8.78
C GLN A 40 18.18 23.36 -8.71
N LYS A 41 18.73 22.56 -7.78
CA LYS A 41 18.30 21.18 -7.54
C LYS A 41 16.83 21.12 -7.13
N LEU A 42 16.40 21.97 -6.19
CA LEU A 42 15.00 22.04 -5.76
C LEU A 42 14.07 22.44 -6.91
N LYS A 43 14.50 23.33 -7.81
CA LYS A 43 13.73 23.72 -8.99
C LYS A 43 13.55 22.57 -9.97
N LEU A 44 14.58 21.76 -10.18
CA LEU A 44 14.50 20.55 -10.99
C LEU A 44 13.55 19.53 -10.35
N ALA A 45 13.68 19.28 -9.05
CA ALA A 45 12.79 18.39 -8.30
C ALA A 45 11.31 18.83 -8.39
N ALA A 46 11.03 20.15 -8.28
CA ALA A 46 9.68 20.67 -8.42
C ALA A 46 9.15 20.67 -9.88
N SER A 47 9.99 20.36 -10.86
CA SER A 47 9.66 20.32 -12.28
C SER A 47 9.60 18.92 -12.86
N LEU A 48 10.12 17.93 -12.11
CA LEU A 48 10.04 16.51 -12.49
C LEU A 48 8.59 16.07 -12.42
N ILE A 49 8.16 15.31 -13.43
CA ILE A 49 6.78 14.85 -13.58
C ILE A 49 6.78 13.35 -13.92
N PRO A 50 5.69 12.62 -13.64
CA PRO A 50 5.58 11.21 -13.98
C PRO A 50 5.69 10.96 -15.48
N THR A 51 6.19 9.80 -15.86
CA THR A 51 5.96 9.24 -17.19
C THR A 51 4.46 9.01 -17.39
N LYS A 52 4.03 8.80 -18.64
CA LYS A 52 2.62 8.49 -18.91
C LYS A 52 2.17 7.23 -18.18
N GLN A 53 3.01 6.19 -18.15
CA GLN A 53 2.72 4.92 -17.49
C GLN A 53 2.56 5.11 -15.97
N GLN A 54 3.49 5.82 -15.33
CA GLN A 54 3.42 6.11 -13.90
C GLN A 54 2.19 6.95 -13.55
N TYR A 55 1.84 7.94 -14.38
CA TYR A 55 0.65 8.75 -14.17
C TYR A 55 -0.64 7.92 -14.27
N GLU A 56 -0.78 7.09 -15.30
CA GLU A 56 -1.94 6.21 -15.47
C GLU A 56 -2.01 5.15 -14.37
N TRP A 57 -0.87 4.70 -13.86
CA TRP A 57 -0.79 3.79 -12.73
C TRP A 57 -1.24 4.47 -11.42
N GLN A 58 -0.74 5.68 -11.09
CA GLN A 58 -1.17 6.40 -9.89
C GLN A 58 -2.68 6.68 -9.88
N LYS A 59 -3.32 6.87 -11.04
CA LYS A 59 -4.77 7.03 -11.18
C LYS A 59 -5.58 5.79 -10.83
N LEU A 60 -4.95 4.64 -10.74
CA LEU A 60 -5.65 3.41 -10.35
C LEU A 60 -6.09 3.48 -8.89
N GLU A 61 -5.26 4.03 -8.01
CA GLU A 61 -5.49 4.16 -6.55
C GLU A 61 -5.64 2.81 -5.84
N LEU A 62 -6.52 1.92 -6.32
CA LEU A 62 -6.82 0.60 -5.79
C LEU A 62 -6.44 -0.48 -6.80
N THR A 63 -5.47 -1.29 -6.44
CA THR A 63 -5.03 -2.48 -7.16
C THR A 63 -5.12 -3.70 -6.26
N ALA A 64 -5.37 -4.86 -6.83
CA ALA A 64 -5.56 -6.11 -6.10
C ALA A 64 -4.41 -7.07 -6.36
N PHE A 65 -3.91 -7.70 -5.31
CA PHE A 65 -2.99 -8.82 -5.40
C PHE A 65 -3.76 -10.13 -5.25
N ILE A 66 -3.41 -11.14 -6.00
CA ILE A 66 -3.93 -12.50 -5.89
C ILE A 66 -2.76 -13.44 -5.61
N HIS A 67 -2.59 -13.82 -4.34
CA HIS A 67 -1.71 -14.91 -3.95
C HIS A 67 -2.48 -16.23 -4.06
N PHE A 68 -2.24 -16.95 -5.14
CA PHE A 68 -2.80 -18.26 -5.40
C PHE A 68 -1.72 -19.14 -6.01
N GLY A 69 -1.58 -20.37 -5.59
CA GLY A 69 -0.53 -21.26 -6.05
C GLY A 69 -0.49 -22.55 -5.26
N ILE A 70 0.62 -23.26 -5.34
CA ILE A 70 0.77 -24.53 -4.60
C ILE A 70 0.70 -24.34 -3.08
N ASN A 71 1.10 -23.18 -2.58
CA ASN A 71 1.06 -22.80 -1.18
C ASN A 71 -0.38 -22.78 -0.60
N THR A 72 -1.38 -22.44 -1.43
CA THR A 72 -2.80 -22.53 -1.07
C THR A 72 -3.20 -23.96 -0.66
N PHE A 73 -2.56 -24.99 -1.24
CA PHE A 73 -2.87 -26.41 -1.02
C PHE A 73 -1.98 -27.06 0.03
N THR A 74 -0.86 -26.43 0.37
CA THR A 74 0.06 -26.93 1.41
C THR A 74 -0.13 -26.24 2.77
N GLY A 75 -0.90 -25.15 2.80
CA GLY A 75 -1.07 -24.33 4.00
C GLY A 75 0.23 -23.64 4.44
N ARG A 76 1.08 -23.24 3.50
CA ARG A 76 2.35 -22.58 3.76
C ARG A 76 2.36 -21.17 3.15
N GLU A 77 2.98 -20.22 3.85
CA GLU A 77 3.25 -18.89 3.27
C GLU A 77 4.41 -18.96 2.26
N TRP A 78 5.44 -19.74 2.56
CA TRP A 78 6.58 -19.98 1.68
C TRP A 78 6.82 -21.48 1.53
N GLY A 79 6.54 -22.01 0.36
CA GLY A 79 6.92 -23.33 -0.02
C GLY A 79 8.44 -23.50 -0.09
N ASP A 80 8.92 -24.73 0.01
CA ASP A 80 10.36 -25.03 -0.03
C ASP A 80 10.86 -25.43 -1.43
N GLY A 81 9.96 -25.50 -2.42
CA GLY A 81 10.26 -25.87 -3.80
C GLY A 81 10.28 -27.37 -4.06
N SER A 82 9.98 -28.19 -3.07
CA SER A 82 9.91 -29.65 -3.20
C SER A 82 8.48 -30.18 -3.35
N GLU A 83 7.49 -29.29 -3.32
CA GLU A 83 6.07 -29.63 -3.40
C GLU A 83 5.77 -30.36 -4.73
N SER A 84 5.01 -31.45 -4.65
CA SER A 84 4.55 -32.12 -5.89
C SER A 84 3.53 -31.25 -6.63
N PRO A 85 3.69 -30.99 -7.95
CA PRO A 85 2.69 -30.33 -8.76
C PRO A 85 1.29 -30.94 -8.67
N GLU A 86 1.17 -32.23 -8.35
CA GLU A 86 -0.11 -32.94 -8.20
C GLU A 86 -0.97 -32.39 -7.04
N LEU A 87 -0.38 -31.67 -6.08
CA LEU A 87 -1.11 -31.02 -4.99
C LEU A 87 -1.99 -29.87 -5.49
N PHE A 88 -1.62 -29.23 -6.59
CA PHE A 88 -2.40 -28.14 -7.17
C PHE A 88 -3.64 -28.70 -7.89
N ASN A 89 -4.80 -28.65 -7.24
CA ASN A 89 -6.04 -29.20 -7.79
C ASN A 89 -7.29 -28.44 -7.31
N PRO A 90 -7.50 -27.19 -7.72
CA PRO A 90 -8.70 -26.43 -7.36
C PRO A 90 -9.96 -27.09 -7.94
N THR A 91 -11.00 -27.25 -7.09
CA THR A 91 -12.22 -28.01 -7.41
C THR A 91 -13.24 -27.24 -8.23
N ASP A 92 -13.30 -25.90 -8.06
CA ASP A 92 -14.31 -25.00 -8.63
C ASP A 92 -13.70 -23.72 -9.21
N PHE A 93 -12.48 -23.80 -9.72
CA PHE A 93 -11.73 -22.63 -10.19
C PHE A 93 -12.56 -21.71 -11.11
N ASN A 94 -12.66 -20.43 -10.73
CA ASN A 94 -13.42 -19.44 -11.47
C ASN A 94 -12.78 -18.04 -11.38
N ALA A 95 -11.91 -17.74 -12.33
CA ALA A 95 -11.26 -16.41 -12.42
C ALA A 95 -12.23 -15.24 -12.65
N GLU A 96 -13.40 -15.50 -13.23
CA GLU A 96 -14.42 -14.45 -13.41
C GLU A 96 -15.02 -14.03 -12.06
N GLN A 97 -15.24 -14.97 -11.13
CA GLN A 97 -15.69 -14.67 -9.78
C GLN A 97 -14.69 -13.75 -9.05
N TRP A 98 -13.37 -14.01 -9.22
CA TRP A 98 -12.34 -13.14 -8.66
C TRP A 98 -12.50 -11.70 -9.16
N VAL A 99 -12.54 -11.51 -10.48
CA VAL A 99 -12.63 -10.18 -11.10
C VAL A 99 -13.92 -9.45 -10.71
N VAL A 100 -15.05 -10.16 -10.61
CA VAL A 100 -16.33 -9.58 -10.19
C VAL A 100 -16.25 -9.09 -8.73
N ALA A 101 -15.73 -9.92 -7.81
CA ALA A 101 -15.55 -9.55 -6.40
C ALA A 101 -14.62 -8.33 -6.25
N LEU A 102 -13.50 -8.30 -6.97
CA LEU A 102 -12.58 -7.18 -6.98
C LEU A 102 -13.23 -5.89 -7.51
N LYS A 103 -14.03 -5.98 -8.58
CA LYS A 103 -14.76 -4.81 -9.12
C LYS A 103 -15.81 -4.28 -8.15
N GLU A 104 -16.51 -5.14 -7.42
CA GLU A 104 -17.43 -4.72 -6.36
C GLU A 104 -16.67 -3.97 -5.24
N GLY A 105 -15.42 -4.37 -4.95
CA GLY A 105 -14.49 -3.65 -4.06
C GLY A 105 -13.92 -2.34 -4.60
N GLY A 106 -14.16 -2.00 -5.88
CA GLY A 106 -13.67 -0.77 -6.50
C GLY A 106 -12.27 -0.87 -7.11
N PHE A 107 -11.67 -2.06 -7.16
CA PHE A 107 -10.34 -2.29 -7.73
C PHE A 107 -10.33 -2.13 -9.25
N LYS A 108 -9.23 -1.60 -9.77
CA LYS A 108 -9.07 -1.26 -11.19
C LYS A 108 -8.05 -2.12 -11.91
N MET A 109 -7.19 -2.82 -11.18
CA MET A 109 -6.20 -3.75 -11.69
C MET A 109 -6.10 -4.96 -10.77
N VAL A 110 -5.76 -6.12 -11.35
CA VAL A 110 -5.41 -7.34 -10.63
C VAL A 110 -4.02 -7.79 -11.03
N ILE A 111 -3.18 -8.13 -10.04
CA ILE A 111 -1.83 -8.67 -10.19
C ILE A 111 -1.85 -10.10 -9.66
N LEU A 112 -1.44 -11.07 -10.50
CA LEU A 112 -1.39 -12.48 -10.12
C LEU A 112 0.02 -12.90 -9.76
N THR A 113 0.21 -13.62 -8.65
CA THR A 113 1.46 -14.35 -8.38
C THR A 113 1.62 -15.50 -9.37
N ALA A 114 2.05 -15.19 -10.60
CA ALA A 114 2.21 -16.23 -11.65
C ALA A 114 3.23 -17.31 -11.25
N LYS A 115 4.27 -16.93 -10.49
CA LYS A 115 5.21 -17.83 -9.81
C LYS A 115 5.65 -17.19 -8.50
N HIS A 116 5.46 -17.87 -7.36
CA HIS A 116 5.98 -17.46 -6.06
C HIS A 116 7.35 -18.10 -5.77
N HIS A 117 7.92 -17.95 -4.57
CA HIS A 117 9.25 -18.43 -4.19
C HIS A 117 9.44 -19.94 -4.27
N ASP A 118 8.33 -20.71 -4.16
CA ASP A 118 8.32 -22.16 -4.35
C ASP A 118 8.68 -22.60 -5.79
N GLY A 119 8.64 -21.67 -6.76
CA GLY A 119 8.95 -21.92 -8.16
C GLY A 119 7.79 -22.51 -8.98
N PHE A 120 6.61 -22.73 -8.37
CA PHE A 120 5.47 -23.30 -9.09
C PHE A 120 4.84 -22.28 -10.04
N CYS A 121 4.80 -22.63 -11.33
CA CYS A 121 4.28 -21.77 -12.37
C CYS A 121 2.79 -22.02 -12.64
N LEU A 122 1.97 -20.97 -12.56
CA LEU A 122 0.52 -21.00 -12.80
C LEU A 122 0.13 -21.00 -14.29
N TRP A 123 1.09 -21.13 -15.19
CA TRP A 123 0.89 -21.28 -16.64
C TRP A 123 1.68 -22.48 -17.15
N PRO A 124 1.30 -23.07 -18.30
CA PRO A 124 1.99 -24.22 -18.88
C PRO A 124 3.33 -23.79 -19.50
N THR A 125 4.29 -23.44 -18.64
CA THR A 125 5.63 -23.02 -19.02
C THR A 125 6.42 -24.16 -19.66
N LYS A 126 7.39 -23.81 -20.50
CA LYS A 126 8.35 -24.76 -21.08
C LYS A 126 9.67 -24.78 -20.32
N THR A 127 9.82 -23.96 -19.29
CA THR A 127 11.09 -23.74 -18.57
C THR A 127 11.28 -24.69 -17.40
N THR A 128 10.21 -25.27 -16.86
CA THR A 128 10.23 -26.20 -15.73
C THR A 128 9.03 -27.14 -15.75
N GLU A 129 9.23 -28.34 -15.18
CA GLU A 129 8.14 -29.28 -14.90
C GLU A 129 7.30 -28.88 -13.66
N HIS A 130 7.79 -27.94 -12.82
CA HIS A 130 7.10 -27.47 -11.63
C HIS A 130 6.04 -26.43 -11.99
N SER A 131 4.93 -26.90 -12.56
CA SER A 131 3.88 -26.04 -13.10
C SER A 131 2.53 -26.73 -13.18
N VAL A 132 1.50 -25.95 -13.48
CA VAL A 132 0.12 -26.45 -13.71
C VAL A 132 0.06 -27.54 -14.81
N ALA A 133 1.01 -27.59 -15.74
CA ALA A 133 1.05 -28.61 -16.77
C ALA A 133 1.28 -30.01 -16.22
N ASN A 134 1.85 -30.15 -15.02
CA ASN A 134 2.08 -31.41 -14.34
C ASN A 134 1.18 -31.60 -13.10
N SER A 135 0.17 -30.75 -12.96
CA SER A 135 -0.82 -30.85 -11.88
C SER A 135 -1.96 -31.81 -12.21
N LEU A 136 -2.72 -32.22 -11.19
CA LEU A 136 -3.96 -32.97 -11.38
C LEU A 136 -5.09 -32.08 -11.95
N TRP A 137 -4.97 -30.79 -11.82
CA TRP A 137 -6.00 -29.86 -12.25
C TRP A 137 -6.19 -29.89 -13.78
N ARG A 138 -7.40 -30.32 -14.20
CA ARG A 138 -7.80 -30.46 -15.62
C ARG A 138 -6.83 -31.34 -16.43
N ASP A 139 -6.30 -32.38 -15.80
CA ASP A 139 -5.33 -33.30 -16.41
C ASP A 139 -4.10 -32.56 -17.01
N GLY A 140 -3.62 -31.52 -16.31
CA GLY A 140 -2.49 -30.68 -16.74
C GLY A 140 -2.83 -29.66 -17.85
N GLY A 141 -4.09 -29.55 -18.27
CA GLY A 141 -4.54 -28.64 -19.32
C GLY A 141 -4.96 -27.25 -18.82
N GLY A 142 -4.73 -26.93 -17.53
CA GLY A 142 -5.10 -25.64 -16.94
C GLY A 142 -4.10 -24.52 -17.21
N ASP A 143 -4.56 -23.27 -17.24
CA ASP A 143 -3.75 -22.06 -17.37
C ASP A 143 -4.43 -20.92 -16.57
N VAL A 144 -4.02 -20.74 -15.33
CA VAL A 144 -4.60 -19.73 -14.43
C VAL A 144 -4.36 -18.32 -14.95
N VAL A 145 -3.17 -18.05 -15.49
CA VAL A 145 -2.80 -16.75 -16.07
C VAL A 145 -3.73 -16.39 -17.23
N ARG A 146 -3.99 -17.34 -18.11
CA ARG A 146 -4.90 -17.16 -19.25
C ARG A 146 -6.33 -16.88 -18.82
N GLU A 147 -6.83 -17.65 -17.87
CA GLU A 147 -8.20 -17.51 -17.43
C GLU A 147 -8.44 -16.19 -16.70
N LEU A 148 -7.51 -15.79 -15.83
CA LEU A 148 -7.60 -14.50 -15.15
C LEU A 148 -7.47 -13.32 -16.12
N LYS A 149 -6.52 -13.40 -17.08
CA LYS A 149 -6.38 -12.38 -18.11
C LYS A 149 -7.66 -12.21 -18.95
N ASN A 150 -8.26 -13.32 -19.38
CA ASN A 150 -9.51 -13.29 -20.13
C ASN A 150 -10.66 -12.68 -19.32
N ALA A 151 -10.77 -13.03 -18.02
CA ALA A 151 -11.77 -12.45 -17.13
C ALA A 151 -11.52 -10.94 -16.92
N ALA A 152 -10.28 -10.52 -16.72
CA ALA A 152 -9.92 -9.12 -16.57
C ALA A 152 -10.29 -8.31 -17.83
N ASP A 153 -9.95 -8.80 -19.02
CA ASP A 153 -10.33 -8.16 -20.28
C ASP A 153 -11.85 -8.05 -20.47
N LYS A 154 -12.57 -9.14 -20.19
CA LYS A 154 -14.04 -9.18 -20.29
C LYS A 154 -14.69 -8.10 -19.42
N HIS A 155 -14.16 -7.84 -18.26
CA HIS A 155 -14.71 -6.88 -17.30
C HIS A 155 -14.02 -5.51 -17.32
N GLY A 156 -13.07 -5.26 -18.25
CA GLY A 156 -12.34 -4.01 -18.37
C GLY A 156 -11.46 -3.68 -17.16
N MET A 157 -10.93 -4.71 -16.50
CA MET A 157 -9.95 -4.60 -15.42
C MET A 157 -8.54 -4.70 -16.01
N LYS A 158 -7.62 -3.87 -15.54
CA LYS A 158 -6.20 -3.98 -15.92
C LYS A 158 -5.60 -5.25 -15.30
N PHE A 159 -4.54 -5.75 -15.95
CA PHE A 159 -3.88 -6.99 -15.54
C PHE A 159 -2.38 -6.75 -15.33
N GLY A 160 -1.83 -7.29 -14.27
CA GLY A 160 -0.42 -7.36 -13.97
C GLY A 160 0.01 -8.77 -13.58
N VAL A 161 1.31 -9.00 -13.58
CA VAL A 161 1.92 -10.27 -13.16
C VAL A 161 3.00 -10.03 -12.12
N TYR A 162 2.99 -10.84 -11.07
CA TYR A 162 4.11 -11.01 -10.18
C TYR A 162 4.89 -12.26 -10.61
N LEU A 163 6.20 -12.11 -10.77
CA LEU A 163 7.11 -13.22 -11.02
C LEU A 163 8.25 -13.15 -10.00
N SER A 164 8.31 -14.10 -9.08
CA SER A 164 9.36 -14.16 -8.07
C SER A 164 10.72 -14.39 -8.72
N PRO A 165 11.70 -13.49 -8.51
CA PRO A 165 13.07 -13.74 -8.90
C PRO A 165 13.71 -14.87 -8.07
N TRP A 166 13.33 -14.99 -6.79
CA TRP A 166 13.76 -16.11 -5.96
C TRP A 166 12.97 -17.37 -6.35
N ASP A 167 13.70 -18.46 -6.53
CA ASP A 167 13.15 -19.74 -6.99
C ASP A 167 13.80 -20.88 -6.20
N ARG A 168 13.00 -21.51 -5.34
CA ARG A 168 13.45 -22.58 -4.46
C ARG A 168 13.38 -23.97 -5.09
N ASN A 169 12.78 -24.08 -6.30
CA ASN A 169 12.69 -25.33 -7.06
C ASN A 169 13.78 -25.43 -8.13
N ALA A 170 14.12 -24.33 -8.85
CA ALA A 170 14.98 -24.38 -10.02
C ALA A 170 16.42 -24.85 -9.67
N PRO A 171 16.90 -25.96 -10.22
CA PRO A 171 18.27 -26.46 -9.93
C PRO A 171 19.37 -25.50 -10.39
N SER A 172 19.08 -24.62 -11.34
CA SER A 172 19.98 -23.60 -11.87
C SER A 172 20.07 -22.35 -10.98
N TYR A 173 19.20 -22.19 -9.98
CA TYR A 173 19.25 -21.04 -9.09
C TYR A 173 20.60 -21.00 -8.35
N GLY A 174 21.25 -19.82 -8.37
CA GLY A 174 22.62 -19.66 -7.86
C GLY A 174 23.73 -19.99 -8.86
N ASP A 175 23.38 -20.51 -10.06
CA ASP A 175 24.20 -20.44 -11.28
C ASP A 175 23.66 -19.26 -12.11
N SER A 176 24.18 -18.08 -11.83
CA SER A 176 23.58 -16.83 -12.27
C SER A 176 23.35 -16.71 -13.77
N PRO A 177 24.27 -17.06 -14.66
CA PRO A 177 24.01 -16.99 -16.11
C PRO A 177 22.88 -17.92 -16.55
N THR A 178 22.86 -19.15 -16.04
CA THR A 178 21.86 -20.16 -16.43
C THR A 178 20.47 -19.80 -15.90
N TYR A 179 20.38 -19.40 -14.63
CA TYR A 179 19.10 -19.01 -14.06
C TYR A 179 18.57 -17.70 -14.62
N ASN A 180 19.42 -16.70 -14.86
CA ASN A 180 19.00 -15.45 -15.47
C ASN A 180 18.38 -15.68 -16.86
N GLN A 181 18.92 -16.62 -17.65
CA GLN A 181 18.32 -16.99 -18.93
C GLN A 181 16.95 -17.68 -18.74
N LEU A 182 16.83 -18.61 -17.78
CA LEU A 182 15.55 -19.24 -17.45
C LEU A 182 14.50 -18.19 -17.07
N PHE A 183 14.87 -17.21 -16.24
CA PHE A 183 13.97 -16.14 -15.81
C PHE A 183 13.55 -15.21 -16.97
N VAL A 184 14.50 -14.88 -17.86
CA VAL A 184 14.22 -14.16 -19.12
C VAL A 184 13.23 -14.94 -19.99
N ASP A 185 13.39 -16.27 -20.11
CA ASP A 185 12.49 -17.11 -20.89
C ASP A 185 11.08 -17.12 -20.28
N GLN A 186 10.95 -17.19 -18.94
CA GLN A 186 9.66 -17.08 -18.23
C GLN A 186 9.01 -15.72 -18.45
N LEU A 187 9.76 -14.62 -18.33
CA LEU A 187 9.25 -13.28 -18.64
C LEU A 187 8.77 -13.19 -20.09
N HIS A 188 9.53 -13.77 -21.03
CA HIS A 188 9.16 -13.77 -22.44
C HIS A 188 7.85 -14.51 -22.68
N GLU A 189 7.63 -15.67 -22.04
CA GLU A 189 6.38 -16.41 -22.12
C GLU A 189 5.20 -15.58 -21.58
N LEU A 190 5.33 -15.00 -20.39
CA LEU A 190 4.27 -14.23 -19.75
C LEU A 190 3.93 -12.94 -20.51
N LEU A 191 4.94 -12.24 -21.03
CA LEU A 191 4.75 -10.93 -21.64
C LEU A 191 4.41 -10.99 -23.14
N SER A 192 4.62 -12.16 -23.80
CA SER A 192 4.27 -12.35 -25.21
C SER A 192 2.93 -13.03 -25.43
N ASN A 193 2.51 -13.93 -24.52
CA ASN A 193 1.41 -14.86 -24.81
C ASN A 193 0.04 -14.39 -24.28
N TYR A 194 -0.01 -13.41 -23.35
CA TYR A 194 -1.22 -13.06 -22.60
C TYR A 194 -1.78 -11.67 -22.95
N GLY A 195 -1.25 -11.00 -23.97
CA GLY A 195 -1.69 -9.66 -24.38
C GLY A 195 -1.11 -8.56 -23.50
N GLU A 196 -1.87 -7.47 -23.28
CA GLU A 196 -1.37 -6.31 -22.55
C GLU A 196 -1.23 -6.59 -21.06
N VAL A 197 -0.04 -6.30 -20.51
CA VAL A 197 0.30 -6.33 -19.08
C VAL A 197 0.62 -4.89 -18.65
N HIS A 198 0.05 -4.46 -17.52
CA HIS A 198 0.15 -3.07 -17.08
C HIS A 198 1.17 -2.89 -15.95
N GLU A 199 1.50 -3.97 -15.26
CA GLU A 199 2.49 -4.00 -14.18
C GLU A 199 3.19 -5.34 -14.13
N VAL A 200 4.53 -5.29 -13.99
CA VAL A 200 5.36 -6.45 -13.70
C VAL A 200 5.97 -6.24 -12.32
N TRP A 201 5.60 -7.10 -11.41
CA TRP A 201 5.98 -7.01 -10.01
C TRP A 201 7.05 -8.04 -9.66
N PHE A 202 8.17 -7.57 -9.11
CA PHE A 202 9.28 -8.39 -8.67
C PHE A 202 9.46 -8.28 -7.17
N ASP A 203 9.50 -9.43 -6.48
CA ASP A 203 9.77 -9.50 -5.05
C ASP A 203 11.23 -9.19 -4.73
N GLY A 204 11.45 -8.51 -3.60
CA GLY A 204 12.78 -8.19 -3.09
C GLY A 204 13.43 -9.32 -2.30
N ALA A 205 12.69 -10.39 -1.97
CA ALA A 205 13.25 -11.53 -1.26
C ALA A 205 14.31 -12.25 -2.11
N ASN A 206 15.48 -12.51 -1.51
CA ASN A 206 16.61 -13.18 -2.16
C ASN A 206 17.26 -14.16 -1.19
N GLY A 207 16.70 -15.36 -1.09
CA GLY A 207 17.23 -16.45 -0.29
C GLY A 207 18.11 -17.41 -1.07
N GLU A 208 18.44 -18.55 -0.46
CA GLU A 208 19.17 -19.65 -1.08
C GLU A 208 18.23 -20.51 -1.93
N GLY A 209 18.74 -21.04 -3.02
CA GLY A 209 18.07 -22.04 -3.83
C GLY A 209 18.33 -23.48 -3.34
N PRO A 210 17.88 -24.50 -4.10
CA PRO A 210 18.01 -25.90 -3.69
C PRO A 210 19.48 -26.37 -3.59
N ASN A 211 20.41 -25.63 -4.18
CA ASN A 211 21.86 -25.89 -4.11
C ASN A 211 22.57 -25.11 -2.99
N GLY A 212 21.83 -24.40 -2.11
CA GLY A 212 22.39 -23.59 -1.03
C GLY A 212 23.09 -22.30 -1.46
N LYS A 213 22.87 -21.84 -2.69
CA LYS A 213 23.47 -20.61 -3.22
C LYS A 213 22.43 -19.53 -3.42
N LYS A 214 22.84 -18.28 -3.27
CA LYS A 214 22.06 -17.10 -3.66
C LYS A 214 22.32 -16.76 -5.12
N GLN A 215 21.31 -16.21 -5.78
CA GLN A 215 21.35 -15.76 -7.16
C GLN A 215 21.87 -14.32 -7.26
N ILE A 216 22.60 -14.03 -8.32
CA ILE A 216 22.91 -12.67 -8.76
C ILE A 216 22.04 -12.41 -9.99
N TYR A 217 21.08 -11.50 -9.85
CA TYR A 217 20.09 -11.20 -10.88
C TYR A 217 20.64 -10.25 -11.94
N ASP A 218 20.32 -10.50 -13.20
CA ASP A 218 20.57 -9.59 -14.33
C ASP A 218 19.34 -8.70 -14.57
N TRP A 219 19.17 -7.68 -13.73
CA TRP A 219 18.03 -6.77 -13.79
C TRP A 219 17.93 -6.05 -15.14
N GLU A 220 19.06 -5.72 -15.77
CA GLU A 220 19.06 -5.05 -17.08
C GLU A 220 18.45 -5.95 -18.15
N ALA A 221 18.80 -7.24 -18.16
CA ALA A 221 18.19 -8.20 -19.07
C ALA A 221 16.69 -8.35 -18.82
N PHE A 222 16.26 -8.40 -17.56
CA PHE A 222 14.84 -8.50 -17.20
C PHE A 222 14.06 -7.27 -17.66
N TYR A 223 14.56 -6.05 -17.40
CA TYR A 223 13.90 -4.82 -17.83
C TYR A 223 13.87 -4.69 -19.35
N HIS A 224 14.91 -5.12 -20.04
CA HIS A 224 14.95 -5.10 -21.50
C HIS A 224 13.80 -5.93 -22.12
N VAL A 225 13.47 -7.09 -21.54
CA VAL A 225 12.33 -7.90 -21.98
C VAL A 225 11.02 -7.14 -21.77
N ILE A 226 10.83 -6.53 -20.59
CA ILE A 226 9.61 -5.78 -20.27
C ILE A 226 9.46 -4.58 -21.22
N ASP A 227 10.50 -3.74 -21.33
CA ASP A 227 10.48 -2.54 -22.15
C ASP A 227 10.25 -2.86 -23.64
N SER A 228 10.73 -4.02 -24.11
CA SER A 228 10.55 -4.47 -25.49
C SER A 228 9.15 -5.01 -25.78
N LEU A 229 8.57 -5.79 -24.85
CA LEU A 229 7.31 -6.50 -25.07
C LEU A 229 6.10 -5.75 -24.50
N GLN A 230 6.27 -5.01 -23.40
CA GLN A 230 5.22 -4.30 -22.68
C GLN A 230 5.67 -2.86 -22.32
N PRO A 231 5.92 -1.99 -23.31
CA PRO A 231 6.51 -0.66 -23.09
C PRO A 231 5.61 0.29 -22.28
N ASN A 232 4.34 -0.07 -22.05
CA ASN A 232 3.42 0.68 -21.23
C ASN A 232 3.30 0.13 -19.79
N ALA A 233 3.94 -0.99 -19.47
CA ALA A 233 3.94 -1.55 -18.12
C ALA A 233 4.84 -0.73 -17.18
N VAL A 234 4.46 -0.68 -15.91
CA VAL A 234 5.35 -0.22 -14.83
C VAL A 234 6.07 -1.41 -14.21
N LYS A 235 7.29 -1.20 -13.76
CA LYS A 235 8.13 -2.17 -13.06
C LYS A 235 8.13 -1.85 -11.57
N ALA A 236 7.59 -2.76 -10.74
CA ALA A 236 7.47 -2.67 -9.29
C ALA A 236 8.10 -3.93 -8.66
N ILE A 237 8.53 -3.94 -7.51
CA ILE A 237 9.10 -2.99 -6.56
C ILE A 237 10.62 -3.03 -6.64
N MET A 238 11.16 -4.13 -7.21
CA MET A 238 12.54 -4.22 -7.67
C MET A 238 12.61 -3.70 -9.11
N GLY A 239 12.17 -2.44 -9.32
CA GLY A 239 12.08 -1.76 -10.60
C GLY A 239 12.17 -0.25 -10.44
N ASP A 240 12.33 0.46 -11.56
CA ASP A 240 12.60 1.91 -11.57
C ASP A 240 11.32 2.76 -11.60
N ASP A 241 10.13 2.16 -11.72
CA ASP A 241 8.92 2.91 -11.97
C ASP A 241 8.07 3.10 -10.71
N VAL A 242 8.03 2.10 -9.83
CA VAL A 242 7.22 2.05 -8.61
C VAL A 242 8.06 1.50 -7.47
N ARG A 243 8.08 2.18 -6.33
CA ARG A 243 8.81 1.73 -5.14
C ARG A 243 7.87 1.12 -4.10
N TRP A 244 8.39 0.15 -3.39
CA TRP A 244 7.77 -0.35 -2.18
C TRP A 244 7.75 0.71 -1.08
N VAL A 245 6.65 0.79 -0.33
CA VAL A 245 6.50 1.74 0.78
C VAL A 245 7.42 1.44 1.98
N GLY A 246 7.89 0.18 2.09
CA GLY A 246 8.80 -0.27 3.15
C GLY A 246 8.13 -0.99 4.32
N ASN A 247 6.86 -1.30 4.22
CA ASN A 247 6.11 -2.13 5.17
C ASN A 247 4.97 -2.84 4.46
N GLU A 248 4.47 -3.92 5.06
CA GLU A 248 3.32 -4.72 4.60
C GLU A 248 2.06 -4.45 5.43
N SER A 249 2.00 -3.29 6.08
CA SER A 249 0.96 -2.94 7.05
C SER A 249 -0.20 -2.13 6.46
N GLY A 250 -0.13 -1.78 5.19
CA GLY A 250 -1.10 -0.90 4.57
C GLY A 250 -0.88 0.59 4.90
N LEU A 251 0.31 0.96 5.37
CA LEU A 251 0.62 2.30 5.87
C LEU A 251 1.55 3.06 4.92
N GLY A 252 1.03 4.11 4.30
CA GLY A 252 1.81 5.14 3.62
C GLY A 252 2.51 6.07 4.62
N ARG A 253 3.26 7.04 4.09
CA ARG A 253 3.92 8.09 4.89
C ARG A 253 3.05 9.32 4.99
N GLU A 254 3.07 9.97 6.13
CA GLU A 254 2.42 11.28 6.28
C GLU A 254 3.05 12.31 5.32
N THR A 255 4.38 12.28 5.15
CA THR A 255 5.12 13.12 4.21
C THR A 255 5.59 12.27 3.04
N GLU A 256 4.71 12.06 2.07
CA GLU A 256 4.96 11.21 0.91
C GLU A 256 5.28 12.01 -0.34
N TRP A 257 6.48 11.80 -0.88
CA TRP A 257 6.96 12.41 -2.12
C TRP A 257 7.10 11.37 -3.22
N SER A 258 6.55 11.68 -4.39
CA SER A 258 6.86 10.92 -5.61
C SER A 258 8.22 11.27 -6.20
N VAL A 259 8.76 12.46 -5.89
CA VAL A 259 10.12 12.87 -6.28
C VAL A 259 11.08 12.59 -5.13
N THR A 260 12.01 11.66 -5.33
CA THR A 260 12.96 11.18 -4.32
C THR A 260 14.33 10.88 -4.90
N PRO A 261 15.43 10.99 -4.13
CA PRO A 261 16.73 10.45 -4.51
C PRO A 261 16.85 8.93 -4.31
N LEU A 262 15.89 8.28 -3.62
CA LEU A 262 15.91 6.84 -3.40
C LEU A 262 15.73 6.08 -4.71
N ARG A 263 16.52 5.02 -4.91
CA ARG A 263 16.35 3.99 -5.95
C ARG A 263 16.21 2.62 -5.31
N ALA A 264 15.68 1.66 -6.06
CA ALA A 264 15.74 0.25 -5.67
C ALA A 264 17.20 -0.23 -5.53
N ASP A 265 17.45 -1.10 -4.55
CA ASP A 265 18.79 -1.68 -4.29
C ASP A 265 19.13 -2.81 -5.29
N ILE A 266 18.96 -2.52 -6.58
CA ILE A 266 19.21 -3.44 -7.71
C ILE A 266 20.49 -3.12 -8.47
N HIS A 267 21.10 -1.96 -8.22
CA HIS A 267 22.35 -1.51 -8.79
C HIS A 267 23.33 -1.09 -7.68
N ASP A 268 24.59 -1.42 -7.83
CA ASP A 268 25.62 -1.09 -6.83
C ASP A 268 25.71 0.41 -6.54
N ASP A 269 25.60 1.25 -7.58
CA ASP A 269 25.62 2.71 -7.44
C ASP A 269 24.40 3.25 -6.67
N ALA A 270 23.22 2.60 -6.77
CA ALA A 270 22.04 2.93 -5.99
C ALA A 270 22.23 2.58 -4.52
N VAL A 271 22.76 1.40 -4.22
CA VAL A 271 23.10 0.97 -2.85
C VAL A 271 24.09 1.93 -2.21
N ASP A 272 25.16 2.30 -2.94
CA ASP A 272 26.18 3.24 -2.46
C ASP A 272 25.57 4.63 -2.18
N GLU A 273 24.72 5.13 -3.07
CA GLU A 273 24.09 6.45 -2.90
C GLU A 273 23.06 6.44 -1.77
N ASN A 274 22.21 5.42 -1.67
CA ASN A 274 21.26 5.26 -0.58
C ASN A 274 21.99 5.21 0.78
N ASN A 275 23.06 4.44 0.88
CA ASN A 275 23.90 4.36 2.07
C ASN A 275 24.56 5.72 2.40
N ARG A 276 25.09 6.43 1.41
CA ARG A 276 25.70 7.76 1.58
C ARG A 276 24.69 8.79 2.10
N LEU A 277 23.45 8.73 1.62
CA LEU A 277 22.36 9.60 2.06
C LEU A 277 21.72 9.14 3.38
N GLY A 278 22.00 7.91 3.83
CA GLY A 278 21.38 7.32 5.01
C GLY A 278 19.87 7.08 4.85
N ILE A 279 19.44 6.71 3.65
CA ILE A 279 18.02 6.48 3.32
C ILE A 279 17.78 5.03 2.92
N SER A 280 16.55 4.59 3.14
CA SER A 280 16.03 3.29 2.72
C SER A 280 14.53 3.43 2.44
N ALA A 281 13.90 2.34 1.99
CA ALA A 281 12.46 2.34 1.72
C ALA A 281 11.59 2.77 2.92
N ILE A 282 12.04 2.54 4.17
CA ILE A 282 11.32 2.93 5.39
C ILE A 282 11.61 4.37 5.87
N ALA A 283 12.53 5.08 5.23
CA ALA A 283 12.90 6.42 5.69
C ALA A 283 11.73 7.41 5.55
N LYS A 284 11.60 8.32 6.51
CA LYS A 284 10.61 9.40 6.50
C LYS A 284 11.04 10.51 5.55
N ASP A 285 10.08 11.20 4.94
CA ASP A 285 10.30 12.41 4.12
C ASP A 285 11.41 12.27 3.06
N LEU A 286 11.28 11.23 2.21
CA LEU A 286 12.27 10.86 1.18
C LEU A 286 12.52 11.94 0.13
N GLY A 287 11.67 12.94 0.02
CA GLY A 287 11.83 14.07 -0.89
C GLY A 287 12.18 15.38 -0.20
N SER A 288 12.63 15.39 1.06
CA SER A 288 12.94 16.62 1.79
C SER A 288 13.96 17.51 1.06
N ARG A 289 13.87 18.82 1.28
CA ARG A 289 14.83 19.81 0.72
C ARG A 289 16.27 19.41 1.03
N LYS A 290 16.52 18.95 2.27
CA LYS A 290 17.85 18.53 2.72
C LYS A 290 18.38 17.33 1.93
N LEU A 291 17.54 16.33 1.69
CA LEU A 291 17.94 15.14 0.90
C LEU A 291 18.20 15.52 -0.57
N ILE A 292 17.32 16.32 -1.18
CA ILE A 292 17.51 16.80 -2.57
C ILE A 292 18.80 17.60 -2.72
N GLU A 293 19.13 18.46 -1.76
CA GLU A 293 20.37 19.23 -1.77
C GLU A 293 21.60 18.32 -1.80
N GLN A 294 21.58 17.25 -1.02
CA GLN A 294 22.71 16.31 -0.89
C GLN A 294 22.77 15.27 -2.02
N ALA A 295 21.64 15.03 -2.72
CA ALA A 295 21.55 14.01 -3.73
C ALA A 295 22.40 14.31 -4.98
N LYS A 296 22.86 13.24 -5.65
CA LYS A 296 23.47 13.30 -6.98
C LYS A 296 22.44 13.24 -8.09
N SER A 297 21.31 12.57 -7.85
CA SER A 297 20.20 12.45 -8.81
C SER A 297 18.85 12.34 -8.08
N ILE A 298 17.77 12.51 -8.82
CA ILE A 298 16.39 12.38 -8.36
C ILE A 298 15.54 11.65 -9.41
N TYR A 299 14.48 11.02 -8.93
CA TYR A 299 13.59 10.16 -9.71
C TYR A 299 12.14 10.50 -9.42
N TRP A 300 11.24 10.34 -10.41
CA TRP A 300 9.82 10.20 -10.13
C TRP A 300 9.58 8.73 -9.77
N TYR A 301 9.39 8.45 -8.50
CA TYR A 301 9.36 7.10 -7.95
C TYR A 301 8.25 6.98 -6.90
N PRO A 302 6.98 6.91 -7.34
CA PRO A 302 5.81 6.87 -6.47
C PRO A 302 5.76 5.55 -5.68
N SER A 303 5.10 5.59 -4.51
CA SER A 303 5.00 4.43 -3.64
C SER A 303 3.78 3.56 -3.92
N GLU A 304 3.98 2.27 -3.80
CA GLU A 304 2.96 1.25 -3.63
C GLU A 304 2.93 0.77 -2.17
N VAL A 305 1.71 0.64 -1.65
CA VAL A 305 1.44 0.18 -0.29
C VAL A 305 0.74 -1.16 -0.39
N ASP A 306 1.42 -2.23 -0.02
CA ASP A 306 0.90 -3.58 -0.03
C ASP A 306 0.44 -4.04 1.35
N VAL A 307 -0.60 -4.85 1.38
CA VAL A 307 -1.15 -5.45 2.60
C VAL A 307 -2.13 -6.57 2.22
N SER A 308 -2.25 -7.59 3.04
CA SER A 308 -3.26 -8.62 2.82
C SER A 308 -4.56 -8.31 3.57
N ILE A 309 -5.71 -8.70 2.99
CA ILE A 309 -7.02 -8.65 3.66
C ILE A 309 -7.08 -9.60 4.86
N ARG A 310 -6.29 -10.66 4.84
CA ARG A 310 -6.10 -11.68 5.88
C ARG A 310 -4.76 -11.49 6.58
N PRO A 311 -4.48 -12.20 7.69
CA PRO A 311 -3.13 -12.19 8.30
C PRO A 311 -2.04 -12.69 7.36
N GLY A 312 -2.28 -13.79 6.64
CA GLY A 312 -1.34 -14.36 5.67
C GLY A 312 -1.50 -13.83 4.25
N TRP A 313 -0.50 -14.11 3.39
CA TRP A 313 -0.56 -13.81 1.96
C TRP A 313 -1.34 -14.88 1.19
N PHE A 314 -1.20 -16.16 1.56
CA PHE A 314 -2.00 -17.24 1.01
C PHE A 314 -3.23 -17.51 1.88
N TYR A 315 -4.21 -18.23 1.33
CA TYR A 315 -5.42 -18.59 2.04
C TYR A 315 -5.16 -19.68 3.10
N HIS A 316 -5.70 -19.47 4.29
CA HIS A 316 -5.74 -20.41 5.40
C HIS A 316 -7.16 -20.43 5.98
N PRO A 317 -7.84 -21.59 6.06
CA PRO A 317 -9.24 -21.65 6.54
C PRO A 317 -9.41 -21.15 7.98
N GLU A 318 -8.41 -21.34 8.84
CA GLU A 318 -8.40 -20.86 10.22
C GLU A 318 -8.39 -19.31 10.34
N GLN A 319 -8.14 -18.61 9.23
CA GLN A 319 -8.17 -17.14 9.16
C GLN A 319 -9.51 -16.57 8.67
N ASP A 320 -10.53 -17.38 8.44
CA ASP A 320 -11.84 -16.91 7.95
C ASP A 320 -12.50 -15.92 8.90
N THR A 321 -12.26 -16.07 10.21
CA THR A 321 -12.74 -15.13 11.24
C THR A 321 -11.81 -13.92 11.46
N GLN A 322 -10.68 -13.84 10.75
CA GLN A 322 -9.63 -12.82 10.92
C GLN A 322 -9.53 -11.87 9.71
N VAL A 323 -10.48 -11.92 8.79
CA VAL A 323 -10.57 -10.98 7.69
C VAL A 323 -10.70 -9.56 8.25
N LYS A 324 -9.89 -8.63 7.74
CA LYS A 324 -9.91 -7.23 8.20
C LYS A 324 -11.32 -6.64 8.19
N THR A 325 -11.67 -5.91 9.24
CA THR A 325 -12.97 -5.25 9.35
C THR A 325 -13.12 -4.16 8.27
N LEU A 326 -14.34 -3.73 8.00
CA LEU A 326 -14.60 -2.60 7.10
C LEU A 326 -13.86 -1.34 7.56
N GLU A 327 -13.93 -1.02 8.85
CA GLU A 327 -13.24 0.13 9.45
C GLU A 327 -11.73 0.07 9.20
N HIS A 328 -11.10 -1.08 9.43
CA HIS A 328 -9.66 -1.27 9.21
C HIS A 328 -9.28 -1.10 7.72
N LEU A 329 -10.06 -1.66 6.78
CA LEU A 329 -9.81 -1.46 5.35
C LEU A 329 -9.98 0.00 4.92
N VAL A 330 -10.95 0.71 5.48
CA VAL A 330 -11.13 2.15 5.23
C VAL A 330 -9.96 2.93 5.81
N ASP A 331 -9.46 2.59 7.00
CA ASP A 331 -8.26 3.20 7.58
C ASP A 331 -7.04 3.00 6.67
N ILE A 332 -6.84 1.78 6.16
CA ILE A 332 -5.79 1.48 5.18
C ILE A 332 -5.95 2.36 3.93
N TYR A 333 -7.16 2.53 3.41
CA TYR A 333 -7.41 3.40 2.26
C TYR A 333 -7.00 4.86 2.51
N TYR A 334 -7.37 5.41 3.67
CA TYR A 334 -6.97 6.76 4.04
C TYR A 334 -5.46 6.90 4.30
N GLN A 335 -4.82 5.85 4.81
CA GLN A 335 -3.39 5.85 5.11
C GLN A 335 -2.50 5.43 3.94
N SER A 336 -3.06 4.99 2.82
CA SER A 336 -2.34 4.66 1.58
C SER A 336 -2.73 5.60 0.44
N VAL A 337 -3.92 5.44 -0.14
CA VAL A 337 -4.43 6.31 -1.22
C VAL A 337 -4.56 7.75 -0.74
N GLY A 338 -5.03 7.94 0.48
CA GLY A 338 -5.12 9.26 1.12
C GLY A 338 -3.78 9.89 1.51
N MET A 339 -2.67 9.18 1.32
CA MET A 339 -1.29 9.64 1.58
C MET A 339 -0.42 9.56 0.32
N ASN A 340 -1.00 9.86 -0.85
CA ASN A 340 -0.27 9.94 -2.13
C ASN A 340 0.37 8.61 -2.61
N SER A 341 -0.19 7.46 -2.24
CA SER A 341 0.28 6.13 -2.64
C SER A 341 -0.81 5.38 -3.42
N VAL A 342 -0.44 4.30 -4.09
CA VAL A 342 -1.39 3.31 -4.63
C VAL A 342 -1.50 2.17 -3.63
N LEU A 343 -2.71 1.71 -3.35
CA LEU A 343 -2.95 0.54 -2.49
C LEU A 343 -2.97 -0.73 -3.32
N LEU A 344 -2.13 -1.69 -2.96
CA LEU A 344 -2.13 -3.07 -3.46
C LEU A 344 -2.66 -3.99 -2.34
N LEU A 345 -3.95 -4.28 -2.35
CA LEU A 345 -4.59 -5.18 -1.38
C LEU A 345 -4.55 -6.61 -1.87
N ASN A 346 -4.01 -7.53 -1.07
CA ASN A 346 -4.01 -8.95 -1.38
C ASN A 346 -5.31 -9.63 -0.94
N ILE A 347 -5.88 -10.43 -1.83
CA ILE A 347 -7.09 -11.21 -1.61
C ILE A 347 -6.81 -12.64 -2.09
N PRO A 348 -6.43 -13.57 -1.18
CA PRO A 348 -6.07 -14.92 -1.57
C PRO A 348 -7.29 -15.80 -1.83
N PRO A 349 -7.40 -16.43 -3.02
CA PRO A 349 -8.41 -17.45 -3.27
C PRO A 349 -8.17 -18.72 -2.44
N ASP A 350 -9.24 -19.38 -2.07
CA ASP A 350 -9.24 -20.64 -1.30
C ASP A 350 -8.90 -21.88 -2.16
N THR A 351 -8.86 -23.04 -1.55
CA THR A 351 -8.52 -24.31 -2.22
C THR A 351 -9.54 -24.75 -3.29
N ARG A 352 -10.74 -24.15 -3.32
CA ARG A 352 -11.69 -24.34 -4.41
C ARG A 352 -11.25 -23.58 -5.68
N GLY A 353 -10.43 -22.54 -5.53
CA GLY A 353 -10.08 -21.59 -6.57
C GLY A 353 -11.09 -20.45 -6.69
N LEU A 354 -11.70 -20.04 -5.56
CA LEU A 354 -12.65 -18.95 -5.43
C LEU A 354 -12.14 -17.94 -4.40
N ILE A 355 -12.42 -16.64 -4.58
CA ILE A 355 -12.35 -15.72 -3.45
C ILE A 355 -13.44 -16.15 -2.46
N HIS A 356 -13.02 -16.39 -1.21
CA HIS A 356 -13.90 -16.86 -0.16
C HIS A 356 -15.05 -15.87 0.10
N GLU A 357 -16.21 -16.36 0.48
CA GLU A 357 -17.45 -15.56 0.61
C GLU A 357 -17.31 -14.43 1.64
N VAL A 358 -16.53 -14.63 2.69
CA VAL A 358 -16.27 -13.62 3.72
C VAL A 358 -15.44 -12.46 3.10
N ASP A 359 -14.39 -12.78 2.33
CA ASP A 359 -13.57 -11.76 1.66
C ASP A 359 -14.39 -11.02 0.61
N ALA A 360 -15.14 -11.73 -0.24
CA ALA A 360 -15.99 -11.13 -1.27
C ALA A 360 -17.02 -10.17 -0.66
N THR A 361 -17.65 -10.55 0.46
CA THR A 361 -18.59 -9.69 1.19
C THR A 361 -17.90 -8.45 1.72
N ARG A 362 -16.74 -8.61 2.35
CA ARG A 362 -15.95 -7.49 2.89
C ARG A 362 -15.48 -6.52 1.81
N LEU A 363 -15.05 -7.02 0.65
CA LEU A 363 -14.69 -6.19 -0.50
C LEU A 363 -15.89 -5.35 -1.00
N LYS A 364 -17.06 -5.97 -1.10
CA LYS A 364 -18.28 -5.27 -1.53
C LYS A 364 -18.67 -4.16 -0.55
N GLU A 365 -18.65 -4.44 0.76
CA GLU A 365 -18.89 -3.44 1.80
C GLU A 365 -17.90 -2.27 1.70
N PHE A 366 -16.62 -2.59 1.55
CA PHE A 366 -15.56 -1.60 1.38
C PHE A 366 -15.78 -0.73 0.13
N GLY A 367 -15.99 -1.35 -1.04
CA GLY A 367 -16.22 -0.62 -2.28
C GLY A 367 -17.46 0.26 -2.23
N GLN A 368 -18.54 -0.23 -1.60
CA GLN A 368 -19.77 0.54 -1.39
C GLN A 368 -19.53 1.74 -0.47
N TYR A 369 -18.85 1.55 0.67
CA TYR A 369 -18.55 2.61 1.63
C TYR A 369 -17.72 3.74 0.99
N ILE A 370 -16.63 3.40 0.28
CA ILE A 370 -15.80 4.39 -0.41
C ILE A 370 -16.60 5.13 -1.48
N LYS A 371 -17.38 4.40 -2.28
CA LYS A 371 -18.23 5.00 -3.32
C LYS A 371 -19.26 5.98 -2.74
N GLU A 372 -19.92 5.60 -1.66
CA GLU A 372 -20.96 6.44 -1.00
C GLU A 372 -20.34 7.66 -0.34
N THR A 373 -19.19 7.51 0.33
CA THR A 373 -18.46 8.62 0.96
C THR A 373 -18.12 9.72 -0.05
N PHE A 374 -17.62 9.35 -1.24
CA PHE A 374 -17.14 10.31 -2.24
C PHE A 374 -18.18 10.63 -3.35
N ALA A 375 -19.41 10.13 -3.24
CA ALA A 375 -20.46 10.36 -4.25
C ALA A 375 -21.02 11.80 -4.24
N ASP A 376 -21.12 12.42 -3.07
CA ASP A 376 -21.74 13.74 -2.89
C ASP A 376 -20.79 14.75 -2.26
N ASN A 377 -20.16 15.54 -3.13
CA ASN A 377 -19.34 16.67 -2.69
C ASN A 377 -20.23 17.75 -2.07
N LYS A 378 -19.99 18.06 -0.78
CA LYS A 378 -20.76 19.03 0.01
C LYS A 378 -20.39 20.49 -0.28
N MET A 379 -19.41 20.73 -1.12
CA MET A 379 -19.06 22.08 -1.57
C MET A 379 -20.09 22.60 -2.58
N ALA A 380 -20.34 23.90 -2.55
CA ALA A 380 -21.20 24.58 -3.52
C ALA A 380 -20.50 24.79 -4.88
N GLU A 381 -19.19 24.95 -4.85
CA GLU A 381 -18.35 25.14 -6.05
C GLU A 381 -17.95 23.79 -6.66
N THR A 382 -18.02 23.71 -8.00
CA THR A 382 -17.63 22.51 -8.77
C THR A 382 -16.25 22.64 -9.43
N HIS A 383 -15.74 23.87 -9.58
CA HIS A 383 -14.44 24.16 -10.20
C HIS A 383 -13.42 24.58 -9.13
N THR A 384 -12.52 23.66 -8.80
CA THR A 384 -11.57 23.84 -7.70
C THR A 384 -10.13 24.05 -8.13
N TYR A 385 -9.82 24.02 -9.44
CA TYR A 385 -8.48 24.26 -9.92
C TYR A 385 -7.92 25.60 -9.42
N TRP A 386 -6.72 25.54 -8.81
CA TRP A 386 -6.11 26.67 -8.16
C TRP A 386 -4.59 26.60 -8.29
N LYS A 387 -3.99 27.73 -8.76
CA LYS A 387 -2.55 27.92 -8.78
C LYS A 387 -2.16 28.83 -7.62
N ALA A 388 -1.34 28.33 -6.69
CA ALA A 388 -1.05 28.98 -5.42
C ALA A 388 0.44 29.03 -5.11
N ARG A 389 0.82 29.93 -4.20
CA ARG A 389 2.18 30.10 -3.66
C ARG A 389 2.14 30.02 -2.13
N ASN A 390 3.32 30.11 -1.50
CA ASN A 390 3.43 30.18 -0.04
C ASN A 390 2.50 31.24 0.55
N GLY A 391 1.74 30.84 1.55
CA GLY A 391 0.81 31.70 2.28
C GLY A 391 -0.51 31.98 1.59
N ASP A 392 -0.67 31.59 0.31
CA ASP A 392 -1.95 31.75 -0.37
C ASP A 392 -3.02 30.84 0.27
N TYR A 393 -4.23 31.36 0.33
CA TYR A 393 -5.40 30.58 0.75
C TYR A 393 -6.55 30.77 -0.21
N LYS A 394 -7.48 29.82 -0.19
CA LYS A 394 -8.74 29.86 -0.93
C LYS A 394 -9.88 29.36 -0.06
N GLU A 395 -11.02 30.02 -0.15
CA GLU A 395 -12.23 29.68 0.60
C GLU A 395 -13.27 29.09 -0.35
N TYR A 396 -13.98 28.09 0.14
CA TYR A 396 -15.05 27.40 -0.57
C TYR A 396 -16.28 27.33 0.33
N LYS A 397 -17.47 27.59 -0.23
CA LYS A 397 -18.72 27.47 0.50
C LYS A 397 -19.12 26.01 0.65
N ILE A 398 -19.60 25.65 1.82
CA ILE A 398 -20.32 24.39 2.05
C ILE A 398 -21.80 24.65 1.81
N LYS A 399 -22.51 23.69 1.21
CA LYS A 399 -23.96 23.75 1.03
C LYS A 399 -24.63 23.91 2.40
N GLU A 400 -25.68 24.72 2.49
CA GLU A 400 -26.33 25.07 3.75
C GLU A 400 -26.84 23.83 4.50
N GLY A 401 -26.47 23.71 5.78
CA GLY A 401 -26.88 22.62 6.65
C GLY A 401 -26.14 21.30 6.47
N GLU A 402 -25.19 21.22 5.53
CA GLU A 402 -24.40 20.00 5.31
C GLU A 402 -23.31 19.81 6.39
N ILE A 403 -23.18 18.57 6.82
CA ILE A 403 -22.11 18.12 7.72
C ILE A 403 -20.97 17.55 6.87
N ILE A 404 -19.74 17.82 7.28
CA ILE A 404 -18.54 17.25 6.69
C ILE A 404 -17.61 16.70 7.78
N ASN A 405 -16.84 15.65 7.44
CA ASN A 405 -15.79 15.09 8.29
C ASN A 405 -14.57 14.62 7.48
N THR A 406 -14.61 14.84 6.17
CA THR A 406 -13.56 14.43 5.25
C THR A 406 -13.29 15.52 4.20
N VAL A 407 -12.00 15.83 3.97
CA VAL A 407 -11.57 16.71 2.88
C VAL A 407 -10.61 15.96 1.97
N LEU A 408 -10.79 16.12 0.65
CA LEU A 408 -9.91 15.63 -0.41
C LEU A 408 -9.16 16.80 -1.01
N LEU A 409 -7.85 16.62 -1.20
CA LEU A 409 -6.98 17.54 -1.92
C LEU A 409 -6.17 16.76 -2.97
N GLN A 410 -5.98 17.33 -4.17
CA GLN A 410 -5.10 16.78 -5.21
C GLN A 410 -4.24 17.87 -5.84
N GLU A 411 -2.97 17.56 -6.08
CA GLU A 411 -2.13 18.34 -6.99
C GLU A 411 -2.24 17.83 -8.42
N ASP A 412 -2.10 18.73 -9.39
CA ASP A 412 -1.86 18.37 -10.79
C ASP A 412 -0.40 17.91 -10.93
N ILE A 413 -0.15 16.64 -10.62
CA ILE A 413 1.19 16.05 -10.62
C ILE A 413 1.85 16.04 -12.01
N GLN A 414 1.09 16.20 -13.09
CA GLN A 414 1.65 16.45 -14.43
C GLN A 414 2.34 17.82 -14.55
N LYS A 415 2.28 18.63 -13.48
CA LYS A 415 3.02 19.89 -13.32
C LYS A 415 4.01 19.84 -12.16
N GLY A 416 4.21 18.66 -11.59
CA GLY A 416 5.10 18.39 -10.45
C GLY A 416 4.40 18.45 -9.10
N GLN A 417 4.92 17.72 -8.13
CA GLN A 417 4.48 17.74 -6.72
C GLN A 417 5.23 18.86 -5.98
N ARG A 418 4.51 19.77 -5.30
CA ARG A 418 5.10 21.02 -4.80
C ARG A 418 4.65 21.46 -3.42
N VAL A 419 3.53 20.95 -2.90
CA VAL A 419 3.05 21.32 -1.57
C VAL A 419 3.90 20.63 -0.50
N GLU A 420 4.38 21.42 0.47
CA GLU A 420 5.19 20.95 1.59
C GLU A 420 4.46 21.01 2.92
N VAL A 421 3.63 22.04 3.15
CA VAL A 421 2.81 22.19 4.35
C VAL A 421 1.52 22.91 4.00
N PHE A 422 0.41 22.40 4.51
CA PHE A 422 -0.91 23.01 4.33
C PHE A 422 -1.78 22.83 5.58
N LYS A 423 -2.85 23.63 5.68
CA LYS A 423 -3.91 23.46 6.68
C LYS A 423 -5.30 23.64 6.09
N VAL A 424 -6.27 23.04 6.76
CA VAL A 424 -7.70 23.15 6.47
C VAL A 424 -8.40 23.74 7.69
N GLU A 425 -9.19 24.79 7.47
CA GLU A 425 -9.98 25.45 8.50
C GLU A 425 -11.45 25.48 8.08
N GLY A 426 -12.37 25.40 9.05
CA GLY A 426 -13.82 25.60 8.86
C GLY A 426 -14.28 26.91 9.50
N LEU A 427 -15.17 27.64 8.82
CA LEU A 427 -15.87 28.78 9.41
C LEU A 427 -17.11 28.27 10.15
N ILE A 428 -17.05 28.28 11.48
CA ILE A 428 -18.10 27.77 12.39
C ILE A 428 -18.45 28.89 13.36
N ASP A 429 -19.72 29.26 13.43
CA ASP A 429 -20.23 30.33 14.29
C ASP A 429 -19.43 31.64 14.16
N GLY A 430 -19.05 32.00 12.93
CA GLY A 430 -18.30 33.20 12.58
C GLY A 430 -16.79 33.13 12.90
N ASN A 431 -16.27 31.98 13.38
CA ASN A 431 -14.87 31.79 13.75
C ASN A 431 -14.21 30.73 12.84
N TRP A 432 -12.96 31.00 12.43
CA TRP A 432 -12.14 30.00 11.75
C TRP A 432 -11.54 29.01 12.74
N VAL A 433 -11.90 27.74 12.62
CA VAL A 433 -11.43 26.63 13.45
C VAL A 433 -10.57 25.70 12.59
N LYS A 434 -9.40 25.32 13.07
CA LYS A 434 -8.55 24.32 12.39
C LYS A 434 -9.24 22.96 12.42
N LEU A 435 -9.47 22.37 11.24
CA LEU A 435 -10.03 21.03 11.06
C LEU A 435 -8.93 19.98 10.87
N ALA A 436 -7.95 20.30 10.01
CA ALA A 436 -6.84 19.42 9.72
C ALA A 436 -5.60 20.21 9.27
N GLU A 437 -4.46 19.54 9.30
CA GLU A 437 -3.21 20.03 8.71
C GLU A 437 -2.44 18.84 8.12
N GLY A 438 -1.48 19.09 7.25
CA GLY A 438 -0.65 18.05 6.67
C GLY A 438 0.57 18.62 5.94
N THR A 439 1.42 17.72 5.50
CA THR A 439 2.69 18.07 4.85
C THR A 439 2.56 18.06 3.33
N THR A 440 2.48 16.88 2.70
CA THR A 440 2.39 16.75 1.24
C THR A 440 0.96 16.48 0.78
N ILE A 441 0.65 16.89 -0.45
CA ILE A 441 -0.63 16.54 -1.11
C ILE A 441 -0.36 15.45 -2.17
N GLY A 442 0.41 15.76 -3.21
CA GLY A 442 0.67 14.84 -4.32
C GLY A 442 -0.58 14.51 -5.12
N TYR A 443 -0.65 13.27 -5.64
CA TYR A 443 -1.77 12.83 -6.45
C TYR A 443 -3.09 12.87 -5.65
N LYS A 444 -3.10 12.42 -4.38
CA LYS A 444 -4.28 12.49 -3.51
C LYS A 444 -3.90 12.59 -2.04
N ARG A 445 -4.56 13.49 -1.34
CA ARG A 445 -4.53 13.61 0.12
C ARG A 445 -5.94 13.58 0.66
N LEU A 446 -6.21 12.69 1.60
CA LEU A 446 -7.47 12.60 2.33
C LEU A 446 -7.23 12.96 3.80
N LEU A 447 -8.13 13.76 4.36
CA LEU A 447 -8.07 14.25 5.72
C LEU A 447 -9.37 13.93 6.43
N ARG A 448 -9.31 13.33 7.60
CA ARG A 448 -10.47 13.05 8.47
C ARG A 448 -10.42 13.94 9.71
N PHE A 449 -11.57 14.36 10.17
CA PHE A 449 -11.78 15.12 11.40
C PHE A 449 -13.19 14.86 11.94
N ASN A 450 -13.49 15.37 13.14
CA ASN A 450 -14.81 15.22 13.72
C ASN A 450 -15.89 15.90 12.88
N ASP A 451 -17.12 15.42 12.97
CA ASP A 451 -18.28 15.99 12.29
C ASP A 451 -18.42 17.48 12.60
N VAL A 452 -18.48 18.30 11.55
CA VAL A 452 -18.68 19.75 11.65
C VAL A 452 -19.63 20.22 10.55
N ALA A 453 -20.38 21.30 10.81
CA ALA A 453 -21.24 21.97 9.85
C ALA A 453 -20.73 23.41 9.58
N PRO A 454 -19.62 23.59 8.84
CA PRO A 454 -19.07 24.91 8.60
C PRO A 454 -19.80 25.62 7.47
N GLU A 455 -19.88 26.96 7.53
CA GLU A 455 -20.39 27.78 6.40
C GLU A 455 -19.43 27.72 5.19
N LYS A 456 -18.11 27.64 5.49
CA LYS A 456 -17.03 27.58 4.50
C LYS A 456 -15.88 26.71 5.01
N ILE A 457 -15.11 26.19 4.09
CA ILE A 457 -13.75 25.70 4.38
C ILE A 457 -12.73 26.64 3.76
N ARG A 458 -11.56 26.75 4.41
CA ARG A 458 -10.38 27.48 3.90
C ARG A 458 -9.21 26.53 3.81
N ILE A 459 -8.60 26.44 2.62
CA ILE A 459 -7.36 25.72 2.38
C ILE A 459 -6.25 26.75 2.31
N THR A 460 -5.24 26.65 3.17
CA THR A 460 -4.04 27.50 3.18
C THR A 460 -2.81 26.66 2.82
N LEU A 461 -2.08 27.04 1.78
CA LEU A 461 -0.78 26.44 1.48
C LEU A 461 0.31 27.22 2.24
N ILE A 462 0.76 26.65 3.36
CA ILE A 462 1.72 27.29 4.27
C ILE A 462 3.10 27.32 3.62
N GLU A 463 3.56 26.17 3.07
CA GLU A 463 4.83 26.05 2.37
C GLU A 463 4.67 25.30 1.05
N THR A 464 5.31 25.80 0.00
CA THR A 464 5.34 25.17 -1.33
C THR A 464 6.72 25.29 -1.97
N ARG A 465 7.06 24.35 -2.84
CA ARG A 465 8.17 24.44 -3.78
C ARG A 465 7.71 25.23 -4.99
N PHE A 466 7.97 26.52 -5.00
CA PHE A 466 7.47 27.43 -6.04
C PHE A 466 5.92 27.48 -6.06
N SER A 467 5.34 27.62 -7.25
CA SER A 467 3.89 27.71 -7.42
C SER A 467 3.28 26.33 -7.56
N ALA A 468 2.49 25.89 -6.60
CA ALA A 468 1.74 24.62 -6.65
C ALA A 468 0.48 24.74 -7.53
N ASN A 469 0.05 23.61 -8.08
CA ASN A 469 -1.17 23.53 -8.89
C ASN A 469 -2.11 22.50 -8.23
N ILE A 470 -3.15 22.98 -7.57
CA ILE A 470 -4.18 22.14 -6.98
C ILE A 470 -5.21 21.81 -8.07
N SER A 471 -5.39 20.54 -8.38
CA SER A 471 -6.31 20.09 -9.43
C SER A 471 -7.73 19.87 -8.90
N GLU A 472 -7.85 19.38 -7.66
CA GLU A 472 -9.14 19.07 -7.05
C GLU A 472 -9.15 19.37 -5.55
N ILE A 473 -10.30 19.84 -5.08
CA ILE A 473 -10.65 20.00 -3.67
C ILE A 473 -12.08 19.51 -3.51
N GLY A 474 -12.34 18.69 -2.49
CA GLY A 474 -13.67 18.19 -2.15
C GLY A 474 -13.88 18.14 -0.65
N ALA A 475 -15.13 18.28 -0.23
CA ALA A 475 -15.56 18.10 1.15
C ALA A 475 -16.68 17.08 1.20
N TYR A 476 -16.58 16.10 2.08
CA TYR A 476 -17.45 14.93 2.09
C TYR A 476 -17.86 14.57 3.52
N TYR A 477 -18.89 13.74 3.60
CA TYR A 477 -19.32 13.10 4.84
C TYR A 477 -19.13 11.58 4.72
N ALA A 478 -18.25 11.05 5.51
CA ALA A 478 -18.08 9.61 5.70
C ALA A 478 -19.00 9.16 6.84
N ALA A 479 -19.91 8.24 6.56
CA ALA A 479 -20.84 7.73 7.56
C ALA A 479 -20.08 6.96 8.66
N PRO A 480 -20.55 6.97 9.92
CA PRO A 480 -19.98 6.12 10.97
C PRO A 480 -20.16 4.65 10.61
N PHE A 481 -19.23 3.81 11.06
CA PHE A 481 -19.31 2.37 10.86
C PHE A 481 -20.46 1.80 11.70
N ASN A 482 -21.36 1.05 11.06
CA ASN A 482 -22.48 0.39 11.74
C ASN A 482 -22.08 -0.91 12.44
N GLU A 483 -20.89 -1.41 12.17
CA GLU A 483 -20.29 -2.57 12.84
C GLU A 483 -19.52 -2.15 14.10
N ALA A 484 -20.06 -1.28 14.85
CA ALA A 484 -19.51 -1.01 16.17
C ALA A 484 -19.70 -2.25 17.05
N GLY A 485 -18.80 -3.20 16.94
CA GLY A 485 -18.41 -3.91 18.13
C GLY A 485 -17.94 -2.83 19.11
N SER A 486 -18.64 -2.64 20.22
CA SER A 486 -18.18 -1.72 21.23
C SER A 486 -16.82 -2.21 21.70
N LEU A 487 -15.76 -1.53 21.29
CA LEU A 487 -14.41 -1.83 21.75
C LEU A 487 -14.23 -1.17 23.12
N ILE A 488 -14.04 -1.96 24.15
CA ILE A 488 -13.59 -1.49 25.44
C ILE A 488 -12.06 -1.54 25.42
N GLU A 489 -11.42 -0.39 25.31
CA GLU A 489 -9.96 -0.29 25.33
C GLU A 489 -9.44 -0.17 26.75
N LEU A 490 -8.41 -0.92 27.09
CA LEU A 490 -7.77 -0.85 28.43
C LEU A 490 -7.03 0.46 28.69
N ASN A 491 -6.64 1.20 27.66
CA ASN A 491 -6.05 2.52 27.81
C ASN A 491 -7.04 3.59 28.32
N HIS A 492 -8.33 3.32 28.34
CA HIS A 492 -9.37 4.13 28.97
C HIS A 492 -9.74 3.65 30.37
N ILE A 493 -8.84 2.97 31.06
CA ILE A 493 -9.05 2.56 32.45
C ILE A 493 -9.02 3.81 33.32
N ASP A 494 -10.20 4.36 33.57
CA ASP A 494 -10.46 5.39 34.60
C ASP A 494 -10.84 4.82 35.96
N GLY A 495 -10.72 3.48 36.10
CA GLY A 495 -11.05 2.73 37.31
C GLY A 495 -12.51 2.27 37.39
N GLU A 496 -13.38 2.65 36.48
CA GLU A 496 -14.81 2.33 36.57
C GLU A 496 -15.19 0.97 35.91
N TRP A 497 -14.44 0.46 34.92
CA TRP A 497 -14.84 -0.74 34.19
C TRP A 497 -13.80 -1.87 34.17
N ALA A 498 -12.52 -1.61 34.39
CA ALA A 498 -11.48 -2.63 34.39
C ALA A 498 -10.36 -2.32 35.41
N GLU A 499 -9.83 -3.35 36.04
CA GLU A 499 -8.68 -3.29 36.95
C GLU A 499 -7.63 -4.31 36.54
N VAL A 500 -6.40 -3.86 36.29
CA VAL A 500 -5.27 -4.75 36.01
C VAL A 500 -4.80 -5.38 37.30
N LEU A 501 -5.07 -6.69 37.46
CA LEU A 501 -4.68 -7.47 38.64
C LEU A 501 -3.23 -7.94 38.57
N GLN A 502 -2.74 -8.20 37.36
CA GLN A 502 -1.38 -8.69 37.09
C GLN A 502 -0.96 -8.31 35.67
N THR A 503 0.30 -7.99 35.48
CA THR A 503 0.86 -7.57 34.17
C THR A 503 1.55 -8.70 33.40
N ASN A 504 1.94 -9.80 34.03
CA ASN A 504 2.55 -10.96 33.36
C ASN A 504 2.21 -12.25 34.13
N PRO A 505 1.35 -13.14 33.61
CA PRO A 505 0.46 -12.88 32.47
C PRO A 505 -0.48 -11.70 32.74
N LEU A 506 -0.84 -10.97 31.70
CA LEU A 506 -1.79 -9.87 31.83
C LEU A 506 -3.14 -10.41 32.30
N THR A 507 -3.56 -10.03 33.51
CA THR A 507 -4.82 -10.47 34.13
C THR A 507 -5.64 -9.27 34.52
N VAL A 508 -6.91 -9.21 34.08
CA VAL A 508 -7.79 -8.06 34.26
C VAL A 508 -9.13 -8.49 34.85
N ASP A 509 -9.63 -7.76 35.87
CA ASP A 509 -11.01 -7.78 36.34
C ASP A 509 -11.80 -6.68 35.62
N MET A 510 -12.85 -7.04 34.89
CA MET A 510 -13.76 -6.11 34.22
C MET A 510 -14.82 -5.58 35.21
N GLN A 511 -14.40 -5.32 36.42
CA GLN A 511 -15.05 -4.68 37.59
C GLN A 511 -16.51 -5.10 37.84
N GLY A 512 -16.66 -6.29 38.39
CA GLY A 512 -17.89 -6.72 39.06
C GLY A 512 -19.06 -7.03 38.16
N LYS A 513 -18.92 -6.98 36.87
CA LYS A 513 -19.97 -7.34 35.90
C LYS A 513 -19.48 -8.42 34.96
N ASN A 514 -20.27 -9.47 34.82
CA ASN A 514 -20.12 -10.35 33.69
C ASN A 514 -20.57 -9.58 32.44
N ILE A 515 -19.68 -9.47 31.45
CA ILE A 515 -19.96 -8.86 30.14
C ILE A 515 -19.95 -9.92 29.05
N THR A 516 -20.62 -9.64 27.94
CA THR A 516 -20.49 -10.45 26.73
C THR A 516 -19.17 -10.08 26.05
N VAL A 517 -18.33 -11.09 25.81
CA VAL A 517 -17.04 -10.95 25.10
C VAL A 517 -17.13 -11.71 23.79
N LYS A 518 -16.92 -11.03 22.67
CA LYS A 518 -16.91 -11.60 21.30
C LYS A 518 -15.52 -11.75 20.72
N GLY A 519 -14.51 -11.24 21.44
CA GLY A 519 -13.13 -11.28 20.99
C GLY A 519 -12.26 -10.28 21.74
N PHE A 520 -11.07 -10.09 21.23
CA PHE A 520 -10.15 -9.08 21.74
C PHE A 520 -9.27 -8.50 20.62
N THR A 521 -8.61 -7.39 20.87
CA THR A 521 -7.63 -6.80 19.98
C THR A 521 -6.26 -6.78 20.65
N TYR A 522 -5.22 -6.88 19.85
CA TYR A 522 -3.85 -6.61 20.23
C TYR A 522 -3.24 -5.60 19.28
N ASN A 523 -2.76 -4.47 19.80
CA ASN A 523 -2.08 -3.44 19.05
C ASN A 523 -0.57 -3.50 19.35
N PRO A 524 0.26 -4.06 18.45
CA PRO A 524 1.70 -4.13 18.65
C PRO A 524 2.31 -2.73 18.63
N ASP A 525 3.38 -2.52 19.40
CA ASP A 525 4.06 -1.23 19.54
C ASP A 525 5.32 -1.09 18.66
N ASN A 526 5.48 -1.95 17.67
CA ASN A 526 6.63 -1.98 16.74
C ASN A 526 8.00 -2.04 17.45
N LYS A 527 8.07 -2.68 18.62
CA LYS A 527 9.32 -2.95 19.29
C LYS A 527 10.06 -4.12 18.63
N ALA A 528 11.33 -4.25 18.98
CA ALA A 528 12.19 -5.32 18.49
C ALA A 528 11.64 -6.73 18.76
N GLU A 529 10.81 -6.89 19.80
CA GLU A 529 10.14 -8.15 20.12
C GLU A 529 8.69 -7.90 20.50
N MET A 530 7.76 -8.52 19.79
CA MET A 530 6.32 -8.43 19.98
C MET A 530 5.77 -9.80 20.38
N ALA A 531 4.58 -9.84 20.99
CA ALA A 531 3.88 -11.10 21.24
C ALA A 531 3.56 -11.78 19.91
N PHE A 532 3.89 -13.06 19.78
CA PHE A 532 3.62 -13.88 18.61
C PHE A 532 2.65 -15.00 18.93
N LYS A 533 2.99 -15.87 19.90
CA LYS A 533 2.06 -16.90 20.37
C LYS A 533 1.52 -16.57 21.75
N TYR A 534 0.27 -16.90 21.95
CA TYR A 534 -0.45 -16.53 23.16
C TYR A 534 -1.48 -17.60 23.56
N ARG A 535 -1.98 -17.47 24.80
CA ARG A 535 -3.24 -18.08 25.26
C ARG A 535 -4.12 -16.97 25.81
N PHE A 536 -5.36 -16.89 25.35
CA PHE A 536 -6.36 -15.98 25.87
C PHE A 536 -7.41 -16.77 26.65
N LEU A 537 -7.63 -16.40 27.91
CA LEU A 537 -8.50 -17.16 28.82
C LEU A 537 -9.52 -16.22 29.42
N LEU A 538 -10.74 -16.70 29.59
CA LEU A 538 -11.87 -16.02 30.18
C LEU A 538 -12.34 -16.73 31.45
N SER A 539 -12.89 -15.95 32.41
CA SER A 539 -13.45 -16.47 33.64
C SER A 539 -14.59 -15.61 34.15
N THR A 540 -15.58 -16.23 34.78
CA THR A 540 -16.66 -15.52 35.48
C THR A 540 -16.38 -15.31 36.97
N ASP A 541 -15.45 -16.08 37.57
CA ASP A 541 -15.18 -16.11 39.01
C ASP A 541 -13.69 -15.88 39.37
N GLY A 542 -12.81 -15.79 38.35
CA GLY A 542 -11.36 -15.61 38.52
C GLY A 542 -10.63 -16.87 38.98
N LYS A 543 -11.32 -18.03 39.05
CA LYS A 543 -10.75 -19.33 39.50
C LYS A 543 -10.74 -20.37 38.40
N GLU A 544 -11.87 -20.58 37.74
CA GLU A 544 -11.98 -21.47 36.58
C GLU A 544 -11.85 -20.69 35.31
N TRP A 545 -10.96 -21.12 34.43
CA TRP A 545 -10.60 -20.43 33.20
C TRP A 545 -10.89 -21.27 31.97
N THR A 546 -11.52 -20.69 30.97
CA THR A 546 -11.80 -21.29 29.67
C THR A 546 -11.05 -20.58 28.56
N GLU A 547 -10.64 -21.30 27.56
CA GLU A 547 -9.98 -20.78 26.37
C GLU A 547 -11.03 -20.69 25.24
N PRO A 548 -11.46 -19.48 24.81
CA PRO A 548 -12.62 -19.30 23.93
C PRO A 548 -12.30 -19.52 22.45
N SER A 549 -11.02 -19.65 22.09
CA SER A 549 -10.58 -19.83 20.70
C SER A 549 -9.40 -20.78 20.65
N GLU A 550 -9.32 -21.59 19.60
CA GLU A 550 -8.15 -22.40 19.30
C GLU A 550 -7.02 -21.61 18.64
N ASN A 551 -7.30 -20.40 18.15
CA ASN A 551 -6.26 -19.52 17.62
C ASN A 551 -5.32 -19.05 18.73
N ARG A 552 -4.04 -19.31 18.56
CA ARG A 552 -2.97 -19.02 19.55
C ARG A 552 -1.81 -18.26 18.96
N GLU A 553 -1.96 -17.73 17.73
CA GLU A 553 -0.90 -16.98 17.04
C GLU A 553 -1.47 -15.68 16.48
N PHE A 554 -0.72 -14.59 16.62
CA PHE A 554 -0.97 -13.35 15.88
C PHE A 554 -0.36 -13.48 14.49
N GLY A 555 -1.21 -13.56 13.45
CA GLY A 555 -0.78 -13.85 12.09
C GLY A 555 0.13 -12.79 11.51
N ASN A 556 1.24 -13.22 10.89
CA ASN A 556 2.22 -12.37 10.20
C ASN A 556 2.75 -11.16 11.00
N ILE A 557 2.61 -11.15 12.33
CA ILE A 557 2.90 -9.98 13.17
C ILE A 557 4.36 -9.56 13.12
N LYS A 558 5.27 -10.47 12.81
CA LYS A 558 6.70 -10.18 12.66
C LYS A 558 6.97 -9.26 11.46
N ASN A 559 6.34 -9.54 10.32
CA ASN A 559 6.54 -8.79 9.08
C ASN A 559 5.49 -7.68 8.89
N ASN A 560 4.31 -7.86 9.49
CA ASN A 560 3.18 -6.95 9.43
C ASN A 560 2.64 -6.65 10.84
N PRO A 561 3.28 -5.76 11.62
CA PRO A 561 2.89 -5.43 12.99
C PRO A 561 1.70 -4.46 13.04
N VAL A 562 0.56 -4.90 12.53
CA VAL A 562 -0.71 -4.15 12.56
C VAL A 562 -1.59 -4.59 13.71
N PRO A 563 -2.60 -3.80 14.12
CA PRO A 563 -3.60 -4.22 15.09
C PRO A 563 -4.24 -5.54 14.69
N GLN A 564 -4.24 -6.49 15.60
CA GLN A 564 -4.81 -7.81 15.43
C GLN A 564 -6.21 -7.83 16.05
N PHE A 565 -7.19 -8.35 15.31
CA PHE A 565 -8.58 -8.49 15.76
C PHE A 565 -8.91 -9.98 15.84
N ILE A 566 -9.03 -10.50 17.04
CA ILE A 566 -9.32 -11.90 17.28
C ILE A 566 -10.79 -12.03 17.70
N ARG A 567 -11.62 -12.55 16.83
CA ARG A 567 -13.04 -12.82 17.13
C ARG A 567 -13.20 -14.29 17.56
N PHE A 568 -14.13 -14.54 18.46
CA PHE A 568 -14.48 -15.89 18.88
C PHE A 568 -15.62 -16.42 18.02
N ASP A 569 -15.63 -17.72 17.77
CA ASP A 569 -16.71 -18.39 17.02
C ASP A 569 -18.05 -18.27 17.73
N GLU A 570 -18.04 -18.26 19.07
CA GLU A 570 -19.20 -18.06 19.92
C GLU A 570 -18.92 -16.99 20.96
N GLU A 571 -19.90 -16.11 21.21
CA GLU A 571 -19.81 -15.13 22.27
C GLU A 571 -19.74 -15.78 23.65
N GLN A 572 -18.89 -15.24 24.51
CA GLN A 572 -18.61 -15.72 25.86
C GLN A 572 -19.11 -14.73 26.89
N THR A 573 -19.49 -15.23 28.07
CA THR A 573 -19.77 -14.37 29.23
C THR A 573 -18.60 -14.44 30.19
N ALA A 574 -18.00 -13.30 30.50
CA ALA A 574 -16.84 -13.25 31.40
C ALA A 574 -16.81 -11.97 32.25
N ARG A 575 -16.16 -12.05 33.39
CA ARG A 575 -15.76 -10.92 34.25
C ARG A 575 -14.25 -10.70 34.20
N TYR A 576 -13.49 -11.76 34.03
CA TYR A 576 -12.04 -11.71 34.03
C TYR A 576 -11.51 -12.22 32.69
N PHE A 577 -10.40 -11.61 32.23
CA PHE A 577 -9.61 -12.22 31.18
C PHE A 577 -8.13 -12.30 31.58
N LYS A 578 -7.44 -13.25 30.94
CA LYS A 578 -5.99 -13.44 31.08
C LYS A 578 -5.38 -13.65 29.71
N LEU A 579 -4.31 -12.92 29.41
CA LEU A 579 -3.51 -13.07 28.21
C LEU A 579 -2.09 -13.50 28.62
N GLU A 580 -1.72 -14.71 28.22
CA GLU A 580 -0.39 -15.31 28.42
C GLU A 580 0.37 -15.29 27.09
N VAL A 581 1.49 -14.58 27.01
CA VAL A 581 2.40 -14.70 25.87
C VAL A 581 3.24 -15.94 26.05
N THR A 582 3.19 -16.87 25.11
CA THR A 582 3.96 -18.11 25.14
C THR A 582 5.22 -18.03 24.29
N GLU A 583 5.25 -17.18 23.26
CA GLU A 583 6.41 -16.94 22.40
C GLU A 583 6.34 -15.53 21.80
N GLY A 584 7.47 -14.85 21.73
CA GLY A 584 7.62 -13.57 21.02
C GLY A 584 8.20 -13.76 19.62
N THR A 585 8.18 -12.69 18.83
CA THR A 585 8.68 -12.70 17.43
C THR A 585 10.15 -13.03 17.28
N GLU A 586 10.96 -12.87 18.35
CA GLU A 586 12.39 -13.21 18.41
C GLU A 586 12.68 -14.38 19.38
N GLY A 587 11.63 -15.13 19.77
CA GLY A 587 11.73 -16.32 20.61
C GLY A 587 11.75 -16.07 22.12
N GLY A 588 11.59 -14.83 22.57
CA GLY A 588 11.39 -14.48 23.98
C GLY A 588 9.94 -14.58 24.43
N THR A 589 9.64 -14.02 25.60
CA THR A 589 8.28 -13.88 26.13
C THR A 589 8.04 -12.42 26.55
N PRO A 590 7.74 -11.53 25.58
CA PRO A 590 7.53 -10.12 25.87
C PRO A 590 6.32 -9.89 26.78
N THR A 591 6.40 -8.89 27.62
CA THR A 591 5.26 -8.44 28.44
C THR A 591 4.39 -7.49 27.62
N ILE A 592 3.09 -7.77 27.55
CA ILE A 592 2.12 -6.88 26.91
C ILE A 592 1.73 -5.75 27.87
N ASN A 593 1.79 -4.51 27.34
CA ASN A 593 1.23 -3.37 28.08
C ASN A 593 -0.31 -3.45 28.02
N PRO A 594 -1.03 -3.24 29.12
CA PRO A 594 -2.50 -3.19 29.13
C PRO A 594 -3.11 -2.29 28.05
N THR A 595 -2.45 -1.17 27.71
CA THR A 595 -2.90 -0.23 26.66
C THR A 595 -2.87 -0.81 25.24
N GLN A 596 -2.23 -1.98 25.05
CA GLN A 596 -2.18 -2.67 23.75
C GLN A 596 -3.37 -3.62 23.52
N ILE A 597 -4.21 -3.83 24.54
CA ILE A 597 -5.31 -4.80 24.48
C ILE A 597 -6.65 -4.07 24.54
N GLY A 598 -7.59 -4.51 23.70
CA GLY A 598 -9.00 -4.13 23.75
C GLY A 598 -9.89 -5.37 23.83
N ILE A 599 -11.09 -5.22 24.38
CA ILE A 599 -12.10 -6.29 24.46
C ILE A 599 -13.28 -5.96 23.57
N LEU A 600 -13.62 -6.86 22.67
CA LEU A 600 -14.78 -6.75 21.77
C LEU A 600 -16.04 -7.24 22.51
N THR A 601 -17.07 -6.41 22.57
CA THR A 601 -18.31 -6.70 23.32
C THR A 601 -19.56 -6.80 22.44
N HIS A 602 -19.50 -6.28 21.19
CA HIS A 602 -20.66 -6.32 20.26
C HIS A 602 -20.26 -6.82 18.89
#